data_182edf066272e54414d7c3d59f72efe2
#
_entry.id   182edf066272e54414d7c3d59f72efe2
#
_cell.length_a   1.000
_cell.length_b   1.000
_cell.length_c   1.000
_cell.angle_alpha   90.00
_cell.angle_beta   90.00
_cell.angle_gamma   90.00
#
_symmetry.space_group_name_H-M   'P 1'
#
loop_
_entity.id
_entity.type
_entity.pdbx_description
1 polymer ?
#
loop_
_entity_poly.entity_id
_entity_poly.type
_entity_poly.pdbx_seq_one_letter_code
_entity_poly.pdbx_strand_id
1 'polypeptide(L)'
;METAPEDRAEPPSLAAIAALVSATAVRGPGIVPAVEVRDGGPGRERTEWLRTNLQPQKQAEYAQVLVSLELGDLTSGQMRALAALARAYGDGTVRVTVDQNLVLRWVKSGQVPGLYRRLATAGLGRPGAGTIMDVTSCPGAESCRLAVTQSRGLARLIGEELARQPLLTRRTEDV
;
A
#
# COMPACT_ATOMS: atom_id res chain seq x y z
N MET A 1 25.28 -5.05 -11.34
CA MET A 1 24.60 -3.74 -11.33
C MET A 1 23.25 -3.95 -11.99
N GLU A 2 22.15 -3.82 -11.21
CA GLU A 2 20.80 -4.07 -11.73
C GLU A 2 20.39 -2.89 -12.61
N THR A 3 19.98 -3.14 -13.84
CA THR A 3 19.58 -2.12 -14.82
C THR A 3 18.07 -1.89 -14.77
N ALA A 4 17.64 -0.70 -15.18
CA ALA A 4 16.20 -0.39 -15.28
C ALA A 4 15.54 -1.24 -16.39
N PRO A 5 14.29 -1.69 -16.20
CA PRO A 5 13.56 -2.41 -17.24
C PRO A 5 13.25 -1.48 -18.42
N GLU A 6 13.55 -1.97 -19.64
CA GLU A 6 13.34 -1.20 -20.87
C GLU A 6 11.92 -1.36 -21.40
N ASP A 7 11.37 -2.56 -21.32
CA ASP A 7 10.00 -2.87 -21.77
C ASP A 7 8.97 -2.76 -20.63
N ARG A 8 8.09 -1.78 -20.74
CA ARG A 8 7.00 -1.57 -19.78
C ARG A 8 5.65 -1.64 -20.48
N ALA A 9 4.70 -2.30 -19.83
CA ALA A 9 3.32 -2.29 -20.28
C ALA A 9 2.71 -0.89 -20.22
N GLU A 10 1.73 -0.62 -21.05
CA GLU A 10 0.95 0.62 -20.96
C GLU A 10 0.19 0.66 -19.62
N PRO A 11 0.20 1.81 -18.91
CA PRO A 11 -0.52 1.93 -17.65
C PRO A 11 -2.03 1.75 -17.83
N PRO A 12 -2.68 0.88 -17.04
CA PRO A 12 -4.11 0.69 -17.11
C PRO A 12 -4.87 1.98 -16.76
N SER A 13 -6.03 2.20 -17.39
CA SER A 13 -6.90 3.33 -17.06
C SER A 13 -7.45 3.22 -15.62
N LEU A 14 -7.89 4.34 -15.04
CA LEU A 14 -8.51 4.33 -13.71
C LEU A 14 -9.78 3.46 -13.68
N ALA A 15 -10.57 3.48 -14.75
CA ALA A 15 -11.75 2.63 -14.89
C ALA A 15 -11.38 1.14 -14.92
N ALA A 16 -10.31 0.77 -15.62
CA ALA A 16 -9.81 -0.61 -15.64
C ALA A 16 -9.36 -1.07 -14.24
N ILE A 17 -8.67 -0.23 -13.49
CA ILE A 17 -8.29 -0.52 -12.10
C ILE A 17 -9.53 -0.71 -11.22
N ALA A 18 -10.51 0.20 -11.28
CA ALA A 18 -11.73 0.10 -10.52
C ALA A 18 -12.50 -1.21 -10.84
N ALA A 19 -12.58 -1.59 -12.11
CA ALA A 19 -13.20 -2.84 -12.53
C ALA A 19 -12.50 -4.08 -11.97
N LEU A 20 -11.16 -4.10 -11.95
CA LEU A 20 -10.39 -5.20 -11.36
C LEU A 20 -10.69 -5.39 -9.87
N VAL A 21 -10.82 -4.30 -9.13
CA VAL A 21 -11.11 -4.32 -7.69
C VAL A 21 -12.56 -4.73 -7.44
N SER A 22 -13.52 -4.18 -8.19
CA SER A 22 -14.96 -4.44 -8.02
C SER A 22 -15.35 -5.88 -8.38
N ALA A 23 -14.72 -6.48 -9.40
CA ALA A 23 -15.01 -7.85 -9.84
C ALA A 23 -14.71 -8.92 -8.77
N THR A 24 -14.11 -8.56 -7.65
CA THR A 24 -13.60 -9.51 -6.67
C THR A 24 -14.27 -9.38 -5.30
N ALA A 25 -15.40 -8.72 -5.19
CA ALA A 25 -16.16 -8.61 -3.93
C ALA A 25 -16.74 -9.97 -3.47
N VAL A 26 -15.90 -10.99 -3.34
CA VAL A 26 -16.22 -12.17 -2.54
C VAL A 26 -16.04 -11.76 -1.08
N ARG A 27 -17.15 -11.57 -0.39
CA ARG A 27 -17.19 -11.30 1.05
C ARG A 27 -16.71 -12.55 1.79
N GLY A 28 -15.41 -12.57 2.12
CA GLY A 28 -14.88 -13.45 3.16
C GLY A 28 -15.03 -12.77 4.53
N PRO A 29 -15.26 -13.51 5.63
CA PRO A 29 -15.23 -12.92 6.96
C PRO A 29 -13.83 -12.36 7.22
N GLY A 30 -13.74 -11.06 7.50
CA GLY A 30 -12.48 -10.40 7.87
C GLY A 30 -11.79 -9.55 6.78
N ILE A 31 -12.25 -9.58 5.54
CA ILE A 31 -11.74 -8.65 4.51
C ILE A 31 -12.46 -7.33 4.69
N VAL A 32 -11.75 -6.33 5.19
CA VAL A 32 -12.27 -4.96 5.29
C VAL A 32 -12.56 -4.47 3.87
N PRO A 33 -13.80 -3.99 3.57
CA PRO A 33 -14.06 -3.34 2.29
C PRO A 33 -13.07 -2.18 2.14
N ALA A 34 -12.67 -1.92 0.89
CA ALA A 34 -11.83 -0.78 0.57
C ALA A 34 -12.33 0.44 1.36
N VAL A 35 -11.48 0.95 2.23
CA VAL A 35 -11.81 2.12 3.05
C VAL A 35 -12.24 3.19 2.05
N GLU A 36 -13.48 3.70 2.19
CA GLU A 36 -13.86 4.90 1.48
C GLU A 36 -12.79 5.94 1.76
N VAL A 37 -12.09 6.37 0.71
CA VAL A 37 -11.13 7.45 0.79
C VAL A 37 -11.94 8.65 1.27
N ARG A 38 -11.91 8.89 2.58
CA ARG A 38 -12.52 10.10 3.14
C ARG A 38 -11.72 11.25 2.58
N ASP A 39 -12.40 12.10 1.82
CA ASP A 39 -11.89 13.33 1.25
C ASP A 39 -11.30 14.27 2.31
N GLY A 40 -10.11 13.95 2.76
CA GLY A 40 -9.20 14.91 3.38
C GLY A 40 -8.50 15.72 2.30
N GLY A 41 -9.22 16.27 1.35
CA GLY A 41 -8.74 17.03 0.20
C GLY A 41 -7.52 16.41 -0.55
N PRO A 42 -7.55 16.29 -1.86
CA PRO A 42 -6.56 15.52 -2.64
C PRO A 42 -5.10 15.98 -2.46
N GLY A 43 -4.85 17.10 -1.79
CA GLY A 43 -3.52 17.65 -1.54
C GLY A 43 -2.81 17.05 -0.32
N ARG A 44 -3.47 16.95 0.83
CA ARG A 44 -2.82 16.60 2.10
C ARG A 44 -2.46 15.12 2.18
N GLU A 45 -3.38 14.24 1.82
CA GLU A 45 -3.15 12.79 1.83
C GLU A 45 -2.07 12.38 0.84
N ARG A 46 -2.09 12.95 -0.36
CA ARG A 46 -1.03 12.74 -1.36
C ARG A 46 0.32 13.24 -0.88
N THR A 47 0.39 14.41 -0.24
CA THR A 47 1.65 14.96 0.29
C THR A 47 2.21 14.04 1.36
N GLU A 48 1.37 13.55 2.26
CA GLU A 48 1.76 12.61 3.29
C GLU A 48 2.22 11.27 2.69
N TRP A 49 1.51 10.77 1.69
CA TRP A 49 1.90 9.55 0.98
C TRP A 49 3.26 9.71 0.29
N LEU A 50 3.53 10.84 -0.36
CA LEU A 50 4.83 11.11 -0.96
C LEU A 50 5.95 11.12 0.09
N ARG A 51 5.67 11.61 1.29
CA ARG A 51 6.62 11.68 2.38
C ARG A 51 6.93 10.30 2.99
N THR A 52 5.93 9.45 3.14
CA THR A 52 6.05 8.19 3.89
C THR A 52 6.23 6.96 3.00
N ASN A 53 5.65 6.95 1.81
CA ASN A 53 5.60 5.77 0.95
C ASN A 53 6.59 5.83 -0.22
N LEU A 54 7.26 6.97 -0.44
CA LEU A 54 8.25 7.10 -1.51
C LEU A 54 9.66 7.10 -0.93
N GLN A 55 10.50 6.19 -1.41
CA GLN A 55 11.90 6.10 -1.01
C GLN A 55 12.80 6.26 -2.24
N PRO A 56 13.90 7.02 -2.12
CA PRO A 56 14.86 7.14 -3.21
C PRO A 56 15.53 5.79 -3.48
N GLN A 57 15.87 5.56 -4.74
CA GLN A 57 16.68 4.43 -5.17
C GLN A 57 18.10 4.92 -5.47
N LYS A 58 19.11 4.02 -5.44
CA LYS A 58 20.50 4.39 -5.78
C LYS A 58 20.64 4.98 -7.18
N GLN A 59 19.79 4.55 -8.10
CA GLN A 59 19.76 5.05 -9.47
C GLN A 59 18.97 6.37 -9.47
N ALA A 60 19.61 7.42 -9.94
CA ALA A 60 18.96 8.70 -10.15
C ALA A 60 17.68 8.54 -11.00
N GLU A 61 16.69 9.35 -10.77
CA GLU A 61 15.39 9.36 -11.45
C GLU A 61 14.46 8.19 -11.11
N TYR A 62 14.90 7.21 -10.28
CA TYR A 62 14.06 6.10 -9.85
C TYR A 62 13.79 6.13 -8.35
N ALA A 63 12.62 5.65 -8.00
CA ALA A 63 12.18 5.52 -6.61
C ALA A 63 11.60 4.13 -6.34
N GLN A 64 11.58 3.76 -5.08
CA GLN A 64 10.79 2.65 -4.56
C GLN A 64 9.49 3.21 -4.00
N VAL A 65 8.39 2.53 -4.26
CA VAL A 65 7.07 2.88 -3.75
C VAL A 65 6.61 1.79 -2.81
N LEU A 66 6.44 2.14 -1.53
CA LEU A 66 5.84 1.26 -0.53
C LEU A 66 4.32 1.35 -0.65
N VAL A 67 3.69 0.20 -0.75
CA VAL A 67 2.23 0.05 -0.71
C VAL A 67 1.88 -0.49 0.66
N SER A 68 1.40 0.39 1.52
CA SER A 68 1.00 0.03 2.88
C SER A 68 -0.31 -0.76 2.85
N LEU A 69 -0.31 -1.90 3.52
CA LEU A 69 -1.45 -2.80 3.65
C LEU A 69 -1.97 -2.77 5.09
N GLU A 70 -3.28 -2.75 5.25
CA GLU A 70 -3.84 -2.88 6.59
C GLU A 70 -3.69 -4.32 7.08
N LEU A 71 -2.83 -4.53 8.09
CA LEU A 71 -2.53 -5.84 8.68
C LEU A 71 -2.09 -6.89 7.65
N GLY A 72 -1.48 -6.46 6.54
CA GLY A 72 -1.02 -7.33 5.48
C GLY A 72 -2.13 -7.87 4.55
N ASP A 73 -3.37 -7.39 4.69
CA ASP A 73 -4.50 -7.89 3.90
C ASP A 73 -4.55 -7.29 2.50
N LEU A 74 -4.81 -8.15 1.53
CA LEU A 74 -4.92 -7.79 0.12
C LEU A 74 -6.00 -8.64 -0.57
N THR A 75 -6.94 -7.99 -1.21
CA THR A 75 -7.95 -8.71 -2.00
C THR A 75 -7.36 -9.21 -3.32
N SER A 76 -7.94 -10.26 -3.90
CA SER A 76 -7.47 -10.76 -5.20
C SER A 76 -7.65 -9.74 -6.34
N GLY A 77 -8.60 -8.81 -6.23
CA GLY A 77 -8.75 -7.69 -7.17
C GLY A 77 -7.64 -6.67 -7.04
N GLN A 78 -7.29 -6.28 -5.81
CA GLN A 78 -6.14 -5.43 -5.53
C GLN A 78 -4.82 -6.07 -5.99
N MET A 79 -4.67 -7.38 -5.79
CA MET A 79 -3.50 -8.13 -6.23
C MET A 79 -3.35 -8.10 -7.76
N ARG A 80 -4.45 -8.26 -8.51
CA ARG A 80 -4.46 -8.13 -9.98
C ARG A 80 -4.15 -6.70 -10.44
N ALA A 81 -4.75 -5.70 -9.78
CA ALA A 81 -4.45 -4.29 -10.05
C ALA A 81 -2.97 -3.99 -9.81
N LEU A 82 -2.43 -4.44 -8.68
CA LEU A 82 -1.02 -4.24 -8.34
C LEU A 82 -0.07 -4.93 -9.33
N ALA A 83 -0.40 -6.13 -9.78
CA ALA A 83 0.37 -6.84 -10.81
C ALA A 83 0.40 -6.07 -12.15
N ALA A 84 -0.71 -5.45 -12.54
CA ALA A 84 -0.75 -4.58 -13.73
C ALA A 84 0.08 -3.32 -13.53
N LEU A 85 0.02 -2.71 -12.35
CA LEU A 85 0.81 -1.52 -12.02
C LEU A 85 2.30 -1.81 -11.93
N ALA A 86 2.70 -2.96 -11.38
CA ALA A 86 4.09 -3.39 -11.34
C ALA A 86 4.71 -3.50 -12.73
N ARG A 87 3.98 -4.07 -13.68
CA ARG A 87 4.43 -4.17 -15.08
C ARG A 87 4.48 -2.83 -15.80
N ALA A 88 3.57 -1.92 -15.48
CA ALA A 88 3.48 -0.62 -16.14
C ALA A 88 4.45 0.42 -15.59
N TYR A 89 4.73 0.40 -14.31
CA TYR A 89 5.50 1.44 -13.61
C TYR A 89 6.84 0.96 -13.06
N GLY A 90 6.96 -0.32 -12.71
CA GLY A 90 8.11 -0.92 -12.07
C GLY A 90 8.90 -1.87 -12.97
N ASP A 91 9.53 -2.84 -12.33
CA ASP A 91 10.28 -3.94 -12.96
C ASP A 91 9.42 -5.20 -13.22
N GLY A 92 8.10 -5.09 -13.15
CA GLY A 92 7.17 -6.20 -13.31
C GLY A 92 7.03 -7.07 -12.06
N THR A 93 7.77 -6.77 -10.99
CA THR A 93 7.74 -7.54 -9.74
C THR A 93 7.13 -6.74 -8.59
N VAL A 94 6.54 -7.45 -7.64
CA VAL A 94 6.09 -6.91 -6.35
C VAL A 94 6.84 -7.66 -5.26
N ARG A 95 7.43 -6.94 -4.32
CA ARG A 95 8.20 -7.53 -3.21
C ARG A 95 7.44 -7.34 -1.91
N VAL A 96 7.48 -8.37 -1.06
CA VAL A 96 6.92 -8.31 0.30
C VAL A 96 7.99 -7.74 1.24
N THR A 97 7.59 -6.89 2.18
CA THR A 97 8.45 -6.37 3.25
C THR A 97 8.28 -7.15 4.55
N VAL A 98 9.19 -6.95 5.48
CA VAL A 98 9.09 -7.52 6.84
C VAL A 98 7.90 -6.94 7.62
N ASP A 99 7.45 -5.73 7.25
CA ASP A 99 6.33 -5.01 7.86
C ASP A 99 4.98 -5.39 7.25
N GLN A 100 4.90 -6.53 6.54
CA GLN A 100 3.68 -7.02 5.87
C GLN A 100 3.14 -6.07 4.78
N ASN A 101 3.99 -5.20 4.23
CA ASN A 101 3.70 -4.30 3.13
C ASN A 101 4.27 -4.81 1.81
N LEU A 102 4.04 -4.06 0.73
CA LEU A 102 4.54 -4.38 -0.59
C LEU A 102 5.41 -3.24 -1.14
N VAL A 103 6.37 -3.58 -2.01
CA VAL A 103 7.25 -2.61 -2.67
C VAL A 103 7.22 -2.80 -4.18
N LEU A 104 7.01 -1.68 -4.88
CA LEU A 104 7.28 -1.53 -6.30
C LEU A 104 8.61 -0.80 -6.46
N ARG A 105 9.54 -1.41 -7.20
CA ARG A 105 10.85 -0.81 -7.50
C ARG A 105 10.91 -0.28 -8.93
N TRP A 106 11.95 0.48 -9.22
CA TRP A 106 12.23 1.04 -10.54
C TRP A 106 11.12 1.96 -11.06
N VAL A 107 10.41 2.65 -10.17
CA VAL A 107 9.41 3.62 -10.56
C VAL A 107 10.09 4.92 -10.95
N LYS A 108 9.90 5.38 -12.19
CA LYS A 108 10.41 6.69 -12.63
C LYS A 108 9.77 7.81 -11.82
N SER A 109 10.55 8.74 -11.30
CA SER A 109 10.08 9.84 -10.44
C SER A 109 8.97 10.66 -11.11
N GLY A 110 9.07 10.93 -12.41
CA GLY A 110 8.03 11.63 -13.16
C GLY A 110 6.70 10.87 -13.31
N GLN A 111 6.71 9.55 -13.09
CA GLN A 111 5.52 8.70 -13.19
C GLN A 111 4.82 8.48 -11.83
N VAL A 112 5.44 8.86 -10.72
CA VAL A 112 4.89 8.68 -9.36
C VAL A 112 3.48 9.27 -9.21
N PRO A 113 3.16 10.48 -9.72
CA PRO A 113 1.80 11.01 -9.61
C PRO A 113 0.73 10.16 -10.32
N GLY A 114 1.09 9.56 -11.45
CA GLY A 114 0.21 8.67 -12.20
C GLY A 114 -0.02 7.34 -11.47
N LEU A 115 1.04 6.79 -10.89
CA LEU A 115 0.98 5.57 -10.08
C LEU A 115 0.12 5.78 -8.82
N TYR A 116 0.35 6.88 -8.08
CA TYR A 116 -0.42 7.20 -6.88
C TYR A 116 -1.93 7.22 -7.14
N ARG A 117 -2.38 7.91 -8.20
CA ARG A 117 -3.82 7.97 -8.53
C ARG A 117 -4.41 6.58 -8.75
N ARG A 118 -3.68 5.67 -9.39
CA ARG A 118 -4.13 4.29 -9.64
C ARG A 118 -4.10 3.44 -8.39
N LEU A 119 -3.10 3.59 -7.55
CA LEU A 119 -3.06 2.95 -6.23
C LEU A 119 -4.22 3.42 -5.36
N ALA A 120 -4.49 4.72 -5.31
CA ALA A 120 -5.63 5.27 -4.57
C ALA A 120 -6.96 4.73 -5.09
N THR A 121 -7.16 4.66 -6.42
CA THR A 121 -8.36 4.04 -7.03
C THR A 121 -8.50 2.55 -6.65
N ALA A 122 -7.39 1.84 -6.46
CA ALA A 122 -7.40 0.45 -6.02
C ALA A 122 -7.58 0.30 -4.48
N GLY A 123 -7.69 1.39 -3.72
CA GLY A 123 -7.68 1.36 -2.25
C GLY A 123 -6.30 1.02 -1.66
N LEU A 124 -5.23 1.26 -2.42
CA LEU A 124 -3.83 0.98 -2.06
C LEU A 124 -2.98 2.25 -1.91
N GLY A 125 -3.61 3.42 -1.89
CA GLY A 125 -2.96 4.72 -1.76
C GLY A 125 -2.79 5.20 -0.32
N ARG A 126 -2.89 4.33 0.68
CA ARG A 126 -2.78 4.69 2.10
C ARG A 126 -1.40 5.25 2.42
N PRO A 127 -1.30 6.44 3.05
CA PRO A 127 -0.04 6.97 3.56
C PRO A 127 0.39 6.27 4.85
N GLY A 128 1.60 6.54 5.32
CA GLY A 128 2.07 6.12 6.64
C GLY A 128 2.96 4.88 6.65
N ALA A 129 3.42 4.38 5.49
CA ALA A 129 4.36 3.26 5.43
C ALA A 129 5.63 3.56 6.25
N GLY A 130 6.05 2.63 7.10
CA GLY A 130 7.21 2.77 7.97
C GLY A 130 7.08 3.87 9.05
N THR A 131 5.86 4.25 9.41
CA THR A 131 5.58 5.14 10.55
C THR A 131 4.85 4.36 11.65
N ILE A 132 4.61 5.00 12.79
CA ILE A 132 3.78 4.41 13.86
C ILE A 132 2.37 4.01 13.39
N MET A 133 1.90 4.60 12.28
CA MET A 133 0.60 4.27 11.67
C MET A 133 0.61 2.92 10.95
N ASP A 134 1.79 2.36 10.70
CA ASP A 134 1.98 1.11 9.97
C ASP A 134 1.95 -0.08 10.94
N VAL A 135 0.80 -0.30 11.54
CA VAL A 135 0.60 -1.35 12.55
C VAL A 135 0.62 -2.72 11.89
N THR A 136 1.52 -3.58 12.33
CA THR A 136 1.60 -4.97 11.88
C THR A 136 1.10 -5.93 12.96
N SER A 137 0.58 -7.08 12.56
CA SER A 137 0.08 -8.09 13.48
C SER A 137 0.16 -9.48 12.88
N CYS A 138 0.44 -10.46 13.73
CA CYS A 138 0.23 -11.86 13.36
C CYS A 138 -1.28 -12.17 13.27
N PRO A 139 -1.69 -13.27 12.61
CA PRO A 139 -3.11 -13.63 12.49
C PRO A 139 -3.79 -13.93 13.83
N GLY A 140 -3.03 -14.26 14.89
CA GLY A 140 -3.57 -14.55 16.21
C GLY A 140 -4.56 -15.73 16.18
N ALA A 141 -5.50 -15.72 17.12
CA ALA A 141 -6.48 -16.80 17.30
C ALA A 141 -7.48 -16.92 16.13
N GLU A 142 -7.46 -16.03 15.13
CA GLU A 142 -8.30 -16.17 13.95
C GLU A 142 -7.94 -17.40 13.10
N SER A 143 -6.65 -17.79 13.08
CA SER A 143 -6.18 -18.96 12.31
C SER A 143 -5.05 -19.73 12.96
N CYS A 144 -4.37 -19.20 13.97
CA CYS A 144 -3.25 -19.84 14.65
C CYS A 144 -3.73 -20.66 15.83
N ARG A 145 -3.55 -21.99 15.80
CA ARG A 145 -3.95 -22.90 16.90
C ARG A 145 -3.15 -22.71 18.19
N LEU A 146 -2.00 -22.07 18.13
CA LEU A 146 -1.15 -21.78 19.29
C LEU A 146 -1.43 -20.41 19.90
N ALA A 147 -2.24 -19.59 19.25
CA ALA A 147 -2.51 -18.24 19.72
C ALA A 147 -3.55 -18.24 20.85
N VAL A 148 -3.30 -17.41 21.86
CA VAL A 148 -4.18 -17.19 23.01
C VAL A 148 -4.91 -15.84 22.94
N THR A 149 -4.61 -14.99 21.94
CA THR A 149 -5.16 -13.64 21.81
C THR A 149 -5.65 -13.37 20.38
N GLN A 150 -6.61 -12.47 20.27
CA GLN A 150 -7.09 -11.95 18.97
C GLN A 150 -6.24 -10.75 18.54
N SER A 151 -5.00 -11.00 18.14
CA SER A 151 -3.99 -9.98 17.82
C SER A 151 -4.47 -8.99 16.75
N ARG A 152 -5.17 -9.47 15.71
CA ARG A 152 -5.66 -8.61 14.61
C ARG A 152 -6.74 -7.64 15.08
N GLY A 153 -7.64 -8.09 15.96
CA GLY A 153 -8.65 -7.20 16.55
C GLY A 153 -8.01 -6.06 17.34
N LEU A 154 -7.03 -6.38 18.18
CA LEU A 154 -6.27 -5.38 18.94
C LEU A 154 -5.50 -4.43 18.01
N ALA A 155 -4.81 -4.96 17.00
CA ALA A 155 -4.04 -4.14 16.06
C ALA A 155 -4.95 -3.16 15.27
N ARG A 156 -6.17 -3.57 14.94
CA ARG A 156 -7.17 -2.71 14.30
C ARG A 156 -7.58 -1.55 15.21
N LEU A 157 -7.88 -1.83 16.48
CA LEU A 157 -8.20 -0.80 17.47
C LEU A 157 -7.04 0.18 17.70
N ILE A 158 -5.80 -0.31 17.74
CA ILE A 158 -4.61 0.54 17.82
C ILE A 158 -4.52 1.44 16.59
N GLY A 159 -4.67 0.90 15.39
CA GLY A 159 -4.63 1.68 14.15
C GLY A 159 -5.72 2.76 14.10
N GLU A 160 -6.93 2.44 14.54
CA GLU A 160 -8.05 3.40 14.63
C GLU A 160 -7.76 4.52 15.64
N GLU A 161 -7.16 4.19 16.78
CA GLU A 161 -6.82 5.19 17.79
C GLU A 161 -5.68 6.10 17.30
N LEU A 162 -4.63 5.53 16.71
CA LEU A 162 -3.54 6.30 16.12
C LEU A 162 -4.04 7.25 15.01
N ALA A 163 -5.01 6.82 14.20
CA ALA A 163 -5.60 7.66 13.15
C ALA A 163 -6.35 8.89 13.70
N ARG A 164 -6.79 8.87 14.96
CA ARG A 164 -7.40 10.01 15.63
C ARG A 164 -6.39 11.03 16.15
N GLN A 165 -5.09 10.65 16.19
CA GLN A 165 -4.02 11.46 16.78
C GLN A 165 -3.15 12.12 15.70
N PRO A 166 -3.37 13.38 15.33
CA PRO A 166 -2.70 14.01 14.18
C PRO A 166 -1.19 14.25 14.35
N LEU A 167 -0.62 13.99 15.52
CA LEU A 167 0.78 14.28 15.83
C LEU A 167 1.75 13.10 15.60
N LEU A 168 1.26 11.91 15.27
CA LEU A 168 2.08 10.69 15.25
C LEU A 168 2.53 10.24 13.85
N THR A 169 2.51 11.14 12.86
CA THR A 169 2.86 10.80 11.47
C THR A 169 4.37 10.92 11.17
N ARG A 170 5.26 11.03 12.17
CA ARG A 170 6.71 11.05 11.94
C ARG A 170 7.26 9.64 11.74
N ARG A 171 8.23 9.49 10.84
CA ARG A 171 8.99 8.24 10.69
C ARG A 171 9.76 7.94 11.98
N THR A 172 9.84 6.67 12.34
CA THR A 172 10.64 6.20 13.49
C THR A 172 12.15 6.38 13.28
N GLU A 173 12.59 6.62 12.04
CA GLU A 173 13.99 6.88 11.70
C GLU A 173 14.43 8.35 11.97
N ASP A 174 13.50 9.21 12.30
CA ASP A 174 13.76 10.64 12.59
C ASP A 174 13.92 10.91 14.11
N VAL A 175 14.11 9.85 14.93
CA VAL A 175 14.29 9.93 16.40
C VAL A 175 15.70 9.50 16.80
#